data_7a12a9fcbfbaa8cf51d675c341aedcb2
#
_entry.id   7a12a9fcbfbaa8cf51d675c341aedcb2
#
_cell.length_a   1.000
_cell.length_b   1.000
_cell.length_c   1.000
_cell.angle_alpha   90.00
_cell.angle_beta   90.00
_cell.angle_gamma   90.00
#
_symmetry.space_group_name_H-M   'P 1'
#
loop_
_entity.id
_entity.type
_entity.pdbx_description
1 polymer ?
#
loop_
_entity_poly.entity_id
_entity_poly.type
_entity_poly.pdbx_seq_one_letter_code
_entity_poly.pdbx_strand_id
1 'polypeptide(L)'
;PVDIAADIADNGRTVGAVLSGNRNFEGRVHPQVKLNYLGSPPLVIAYALFGTLREDITTVPLGEDTDGAPVYLKDIWPSASEIAETMRVNVTSDLFANSGSKIETDVLWDAIDSGDGGAYEWEDGNTYIVKPPFLETAIRQTPMQDIEGAAILAVLGDNVTTDHISPGARIQAGSVAGNYLAELGVAEAEFSGFLQRRANHEVMMRGCFNNPHIQNEMTPDRR
;
A
#
# COMPACT_ATOMS: atom_id res chain seq x y z
N PRO A 1 -7.40 5.74 -13.87
CA PRO A 1 -8.51 6.55 -14.39
C PRO A 1 -9.83 5.82 -14.20
N VAL A 2 -10.93 6.56 -13.98
CA VAL A 2 -12.25 6.00 -13.65
C VAL A 2 -12.81 5.16 -14.82
N ASP A 3 -12.54 5.59 -16.02
CA ASP A 3 -12.90 4.93 -17.29
C ASP A 3 -12.24 3.55 -17.44
N ILE A 4 -10.95 3.42 -17.11
CA ILE A 4 -10.25 2.12 -17.12
C ILE A 4 -10.80 1.20 -16.03
N ALA A 5 -11.09 1.72 -14.85
CA ALA A 5 -11.67 0.95 -13.77
C ALA A 5 -13.08 0.43 -14.13
N ALA A 6 -13.88 1.25 -14.79
CA ALA A 6 -15.19 0.84 -15.31
C ALA A 6 -15.05 -0.25 -16.38
N ASP A 7 -14.16 -0.08 -17.37
CA ASP A 7 -13.92 -1.08 -18.40
C ASP A 7 -13.48 -2.44 -17.85
N ILE A 8 -12.63 -2.43 -16.81
CA ILE A 8 -12.20 -3.66 -16.12
C ILE A 8 -13.39 -4.37 -15.46
N ALA A 9 -14.24 -3.60 -14.77
CA ALA A 9 -15.40 -4.15 -14.07
C ALA A 9 -16.46 -4.66 -15.04
N ASP A 10 -16.84 -3.85 -16.03
CA ASP A 10 -17.92 -4.13 -16.97
C ASP A 10 -17.61 -5.31 -17.91
N ASN A 11 -16.35 -5.47 -18.29
CA ASN A 11 -15.90 -6.50 -19.21
C ASN A 11 -15.23 -7.70 -18.51
N GLY A 12 -15.18 -7.74 -17.17
CA GLY A 12 -14.59 -8.83 -16.40
C GLY A 12 -13.12 -9.09 -16.72
N ARG A 13 -12.36 -8.05 -17.06
CA ARG A 13 -10.96 -8.18 -17.49
C ARG A 13 -10.06 -8.58 -16.34
N THR A 14 -9.12 -9.48 -16.60
CA THR A 14 -8.01 -9.78 -15.69
C THR A 14 -6.84 -8.86 -16.03
N VAL A 15 -6.49 -8.01 -15.08
CA VAL A 15 -5.41 -7.03 -15.23
C VAL A 15 -4.26 -7.38 -14.29
N GLY A 16 -3.03 -7.30 -14.82
CA GLY A 16 -1.79 -7.43 -14.06
C GLY A 16 -1.05 -6.11 -13.94
N ALA A 17 -0.28 -5.96 -12.89
CA ALA A 17 0.66 -4.87 -12.69
C ALA A 17 2.09 -5.38 -12.62
N VAL A 18 3.02 -4.67 -13.26
CA VAL A 18 4.46 -4.87 -13.11
C VAL A 18 5.02 -3.62 -12.46
N LEU A 19 5.68 -3.78 -11.31
CA LEU A 19 6.18 -2.66 -10.53
C LEU A 19 7.56 -2.96 -9.94
N SER A 20 8.34 -1.91 -9.70
CA SER A 20 9.66 -2.00 -9.09
C SER A 20 9.68 -1.67 -7.59
N GLY A 21 8.53 -1.33 -7.01
CA GLY A 21 8.39 -1.02 -5.60
C GLY A 21 7.71 -2.15 -4.82
N ASN A 22 8.08 -2.31 -3.55
CA ASN A 22 7.42 -3.28 -2.70
C ASN A 22 6.07 -2.76 -2.20
N ARG A 23 5.02 -3.55 -2.43
CA ARG A 23 3.71 -3.41 -1.81
C ARG A 23 3.43 -4.66 -0.99
N ASN A 24 3.23 -4.53 0.31
CA ASN A 24 3.18 -5.66 1.24
C ASN A 24 2.06 -6.67 0.94
N PHE A 25 0.98 -6.25 0.28
CA PHE A 25 -0.11 -7.13 -0.15
C PHE A 25 -0.82 -6.58 -1.39
N GLU A 26 -1.47 -7.47 -2.11
CA GLU A 26 -2.05 -7.22 -3.44
C GLU A 26 -3.00 -6.02 -3.49
N GLY A 27 -3.90 -5.90 -2.54
CA GLY A 27 -4.87 -4.79 -2.49
C GLY A 27 -4.26 -3.39 -2.35
N ARG A 28 -2.96 -3.28 -2.04
CA ARG A 28 -2.25 -1.99 -1.99
C ARG A 28 -1.85 -1.45 -3.35
N VAL A 29 -1.79 -2.27 -4.38
CA VAL A 29 -1.53 -1.79 -5.75
C VAL A 29 -2.79 -1.14 -6.30
N HIS A 30 -3.82 -1.93 -6.48
CA HIS A 30 -5.17 -1.48 -6.86
C HIS A 30 -6.17 -2.62 -6.62
N PRO A 31 -7.39 -2.36 -6.12
CA PRO A 31 -8.36 -3.42 -5.82
C PRO A 31 -8.76 -4.30 -7.03
N GLN A 32 -8.69 -3.76 -8.24
CA GLN A 32 -9.05 -4.46 -9.46
C GLN A 32 -7.89 -5.21 -10.13
N VAL A 33 -6.65 -5.02 -9.65
CA VAL A 33 -5.48 -5.72 -10.17
C VAL A 33 -5.36 -7.08 -9.47
N LYS A 34 -5.48 -8.15 -10.25
CA LYS A 34 -5.46 -9.52 -9.73
C LYS A 34 -4.09 -10.16 -9.72
N LEU A 35 -3.17 -9.66 -10.53
CA LEU A 35 -1.83 -10.21 -10.70
C LEU A 35 -0.81 -9.09 -10.46
N ASN A 36 0.11 -9.31 -9.53
CA ASN A 36 1.13 -8.32 -9.19
C ASN A 36 2.52 -8.94 -9.34
N TYR A 37 3.33 -8.36 -10.20
CA TYR A 37 4.68 -8.81 -10.47
C TYR A 37 5.68 -7.76 -10.01
N LEU A 38 6.69 -8.20 -9.28
CA LEU A 38 7.80 -7.36 -8.88
C LEU A 38 8.95 -7.56 -9.87
N GLY A 39 9.34 -6.48 -10.53
CA GLY A 39 10.42 -6.46 -11.50
C GLY A 39 11.44 -5.37 -11.22
N SER A 40 12.60 -5.43 -11.88
CA SER A 40 13.56 -4.33 -11.87
C SER A 40 12.99 -3.10 -12.61
N PRO A 41 13.44 -1.87 -12.30
CA PRO A 41 12.98 -0.69 -13.02
C PRO A 41 13.09 -0.79 -14.56
N PRO A 42 14.17 -1.32 -15.15
CA PRO A 42 14.24 -1.53 -16.59
C PRO A 42 13.18 -2.50 -17.13
N LEU A 43 12.85 -3.57 -16.39
CA LEU A 43 11.79 -4.50 -16.76
C LEU A 43 10.41 -3.85 -16.72
N VAL A 44 10.15 -2.98 -15.77
CA VAL A 44 8.87 -2.24 -15.72
C VAL A 44 8.70 -1.39 -16.97
N ILE A 45 9.77 -0.71 -17.41
CA ILE A 45 9.76 0.08 -18.66
C ILE A 45 9.54 -0.83 -19.88
N ALA A 46 10.24 -1.95 -19.96
CA ALA A 46 10.09 -2.90 -21.04
C ALA A 46 8.66 -3.45 -21.16
N TYR A 47 8.04 -3.82 -20.03
CA TYR A 47 6.64 -4.27 -20.01
C TYR A 47 5.65 -3.15 -20.32
N ALA A 48 5.96 -1.90 -19.98
CA ALA A 48 5.14 -0.76 -20.36
C ALA A 48 5.14 -0.53 -21.88
N LEU A 49 6.29 -0.75 -22.54
CA LEU A 49 6.40 -0.71 -24.00
C LEU A 49 5.71 -1.92 -24.66
N PHE A 50 5.87 -3.11 -24.07
CA PHE A 50 5.31 -4.35 -24.59
C PHE A 50 3.77 -4.41 -24.47
N GLY A 51 3.20 -3.82 -23.43
CA GLY A 51 1.76 -3.66 -23.26
C GLY A 51 0.97 -4.93 -22.90
N THR A 52 1.61 -6.08 -22.74
CA THR A 52 0.96 -7.35 -22.43
C THR A 52 1.77 -8.21 -21.45
N LEU A 53 1.06 -9.05 -20.67
CA LEU A 53 1.65 -10.09 -19.81
C LEU A 53 1.36 -11.51 -20.34
N ARG A 54 0.76 -11.62 -21.52
CA ARG A 54 0.31 -12.90 -22.07
C ARG A 54 1.35 -13.61 -22.92
N GLU A 55 2.38 -12.91 -23.32
CA GLU A 55 3.41 -13.37 -24.24
C GLU A 55 4.79 -13.26 -23.61
N ASP A 56 5.73 -14.04 -24.09
CA ASP A 56 7.10 -14.01 -23.62
C ASP A 56 7.86 -12.82 -24.20
N ILE A 57 8.11 -11.83 -23.36
CA ILE A 57 8.83 -10.60 -23.71
C ILE A 57 10.25 -10.85 -24.26
N THR A 58 10.82 -12.02 -24.02
CA THR A 58 12.17 -12.36 -24.49
C THR A 58 12.19 -12.85 -25.95
N THR A 59 11.06 -13.28 -26.48
CA THR A 59 10.94 -13.91 -27.80
C THR A 59 10.09 -13.13 -28.78
N VAL A 60 9.15 -12.34 -28.28
CA VAL A 60 8.23 -11.54 -29.09
C VAL A 60 8.75 -10.11 -29.19
N PRO A 61 8.64 -9.44 -30.36
CA PRO A 61 9.05 -8.04 -30.48
C PRO A 61 8.20 -7.13 -29.59
N LEU A 62 8.83 -6.14 -28.98
CA LEU A 62 8.17 -5.11 -28.17
C LEU A 62 7.35 -4.14 -29.03
N GLY A 63 7.72 -3.98 -30.28
CA GLY A 63 7.11 -3.09 -31.24
C GLY A 63 7.95 -3.01 -32.52
N GLU A 64 7.74 -1.97 -33.28
CA GLU A 64 8.50 -1.67 -34.54
C GLU A 64 9.19 -0.32 -34.37
N ASP A 65 10.35 -0.20 -35.03
CA ASP A 65 11.06 1.08 -35.14
C ASP A 65 10.41 1.99 -36.18
N THR A 66 11.02 3.14 -36.43
CA THR A 66 10.55 4.13 -37.44
C THR A 66 10.57 3.61 -38.88
N ASP A 67 11.34 2.58 -39.15
CA ASP A 67 11.48 1.95 -40.47
C ASP A 67 10.61 0.69 -40.61
N GLY A 68 9.85 0.35 -39.58
CA GLY A 68 8.95 -0.81 -39.51
C GLY A 68 9.67 -2.13 -39.20
N ALA A 69 10.92 -2.07 -38.70
CA ALA A 69 11.64 -3.27 -38.31
C ALA A 69 11.29 -3.67 -36.87
N PRO A 70 11.17 -4.98 -36.56
CA PRO A 70 10.81 -5.44 -35.23
C PRO A 70 11.92 -5.16 -34.20
N VAL A 71 11.55 -4.57 -33.05
CA VAL A 71 12.45 -4.27 -31.93
C VAL A 71 12.20 -5.26 -30.79
N TYR A 72 13.24 -5.97 -30.39
CA TYR A 72 13.18 -6.96 -29.30
C TYR A 72 13.77 -6.40 -28.00
N LEU A 73 13.47 -7.06 -26.88
CA LEU A 73 14.02 -6.70 -25.58
C LEU A 73 15.55 -6.59 -25.59
N LYS A 74 16.25 -7.51 -26.27
CA LYS A 74 17.70 -7.51 -26.38
C LYS A 74 18.27 -6.26 -27.07
N ASP A 75 17.48 -5.60 -27.94
CA ASP A 75 17.92 -4.44 -28.70
C ASP A 75 17.89 -3.15 -27.87
N ILE A 76 17.04 -3.11 -26.82
CA ILE A 76 16.93 -1.98 -25.90
C ILE A 76 17.56 -2.25 -24.53
N TRP A 77 17.98 -3.48 -24.24
CA TRP A 77 18.52 -3.83 -22.93
C TRP A 77 19.96 -3.33 -22.79
N PRO A 78 20.27 -2.51 -21.77
CA PRO A 78 21.62 -1.97 -21.63
C PRO A 78 22.63 -3.06 -21.31
N SER A 79 23.80 -2.98 -21.92
CA SER A 79 24.93 -3.84 -21.60
C SER A 79 25.51 -3.52 -20.20
N ALA A 80 26.23 -4.48 -19.63
CA ALA A 80 26.90 -4.26 -18.35
C ALA A 80 27.93 -3.12 -18.40
N SER A 81 28.58 -2.91 -19.58
CA SER A 81 29.52 -1.81 -19.80
C SER A 81 28.84 -0.45 -19.83
N GLU A 82 27.69 -0.33 -20.45
CA GLU A 82 26.91 0.93 -20.48
C GLU A 82 26.41 1.29 -19.08
N ILE A 83 25.93 0.29 -18.32
CA ILE A 83 25.52 0.49 -16.93
C ILE A 83 26.71 0.96 -16.08
N ALA A 84 27.85 0.27 -16.16
CA ALA A 84 29.05 0.62 -15.40
C ALA A 84 29.54 2.02 -15.72
N GLU A 85 29.58 2.41 -17.01
CA GLU A 85 29.99 3.74 -17.41
C GLU A 85 29.00 4.82 -16.95
N THR A 86 27.71 4.58 -17.08
CA THR A 86 26.67 5.50 -16.59
C THR A 86 26.78 5.70 -15.07
N MET A 87 27.02 4.63 -14.33
CA MET A 87 27.26 4.70 -12.89
C MET A 87 28.53 5.51 -12.57
N ARG A 88 29.62 5.25 -13.27
CA ARG A 88 30.91 5.94 -13.04
C ARG A 88 30.81 7.46 -13.24
N VAL A 89 30.03 7.86 -14.24
CA VAL A 89 29.89 9.31 -14.57
C VAL A 89 28.91 10.00 -13.62
N ASN A 90 27.84 9.33 -13.19
CA ASN A 90 26.76 9.99 -12.47
C ASN A 90 26.79 9.75 -10.95
N VAL A 91 27.31 8.61 -10.48
CA VAL A 91 27.42 8.31 -9.05
C VAL A 91 28.76 8.79 -8.53
N THR A 92 28.84 10.08 -8.21
CA THR A 92 30.06 10.74 -7.74
C THR A 92 29.99 11.09 -6.25
N SER A 93 31.15 11.34 -5.63
CA SER A 93 31.22 11.78 -4.24
C SER A 93 30.41 13.08 -4.00
N ASP A 94 30.40 13.96 -5.00
CA ASP A 94 29.69 15.25 -4.92
C ASP A 94 28.17 15.07 -4.85
N LEU A 95 27.63 14.02 -5.51
CA LEU A 95 26.21 13.67 -5.39
C LEU A 95 25.82 13.41 -3.93
N PHE A 96 26.65 12.64 -3.21
CA PHE A 96 26.40 12.32 -1.80
C PHE A 96 26.66 13.51 -0.88
N ALA A 97 27.71 14.29 -1.14
CA ALA A 97 28.03 15.48 -0.36
C ALA A 97 26.93 16.55 -0.46
N ASN A 98 26.31 16.67 -1.63
CA ASN A 98 25.29 17.68 -1.89
C ASN A 98 23.86 17.21 -1.58
N SER A 99 23.62 15.90 -1.48
CA SER A 99 22.26 15.37 -1.27
C SER A 99 21.64 15.73 0.08
N GLY A 100 22.45 16.06 1.09
CA GLY A 100 21.98 16.48 2.41
C GLY A 100 22.06 17.98 2.69
N SER A 101 22.74 18.77 1.83
CA SER A 101 23.03 20.17 2.10
C SER A 101 21.98 21.16 1.57
N LYS A 102 21.08 20.71 0.71
CA LYS A 102 19.98 21.51 0.16
C LYS A 102 18.68 20.72 0.30
N ILE A 103 18.11 20.72 1.47
CA ILE A 103 16.68 20.43 1.62
C ILE A 103 15.97 21.71 1.17
N GLU A 104 15.63 21.80 -0.11
CA GLU A 104 14.68 22.80 -0.56
C GLU A 104 13.34 22.41 0.04
N THR A 105 12.86 23.24 0.97
CA THR A 105 11.52 23.03 1.53
C THR A 105 10.49 23.30 0.45
N ASP A 106 9.49 22.42 0.37
CA ASP A 106 8.36 22.61 -0.54
C ASP A 106 7.47 23.73 -0.01
N VAL A 107 7.02 24.64 -0.88
CA VAL A 107 6.14 25.75 -0.52
C VAL A 107 4.85 25.26 0.18
N LEU A 108 4.35 24.09 -0.21
CA LEU A 108 3.18 23.48 0.42
C LEU A 108 3.50 22.97 1.83
N TRP A 109 4.73 22.48 2.05
CA TRP A 109 5.19 22.06 3.37
C TRP A 109 5.35 23.27 4.31
N ASP A 110 5.95 24.34 3.82
CA ASP A 110 6.17 25.57 4.61
C ASP A 110 4.87 26.30 4.93
N ALA A 111 3.82 26.10 4.11
CA ALA A 111 2.49 26.66 4.34
C ALA A 111 1.66 25.90 5.39
N ILE A 112 2.13 24.74 5.86
CA ILE A 112 1.43 23.99 6.91
C ILE A 112 1.63 24.75 8.24
N ASP A 113 0.52 25.21 8.80
CA ASP A 113 0.52 25.76 10.16
C ASP A 113 0.78 24.63 11.16
N SER A 114 1.97 24.62 11.73
CA SER A 114 2.38 23.59 12.70
C SER A 114 2.03 23.93 14.16
N GLY A 115 1.39 25.07 14.39
CA GLY A 115 1.11 25.55 15.74
C GLY A 115 2.38 25.85 16.55
N ASP A 116 2.22 26.23 17.81
CA ASP A 116 3.31 26.65 18.70
C ASP A 116 4.13 25.50 19.32
N GLY A 117 4.02 24.28 18.82
CA GLY A 117 4.88 23.15 19.18
C GLY A 117 4.65 22.53 20.57
N GLY A 118 3.49 22.73 21.17
CA GLY A 118 3.09 22.10 22.42
C GLY A 118 2.62 20.64 22.25
N ALA A 119 1.54 20.29 22.89
CA ALA A 119 0.87 19.00 22.68
C ALA A 119 -0.04 19.08 21.46
N TYR A 120 -0.26 17.93 20.78
CA TYR A 120 -1.23 17.86 19.70
C TYR A 120 -2.63 18.24 20.20
N GLU A 121 -3.26 19.17 19.51
CA GLU A 121 -4.65 19.57 19.80
C GLU A 121 -5.60 18.61 19.10
N TRP A 122 -6.32 17.81 19.93
CA TRP A 122 -7.27 16.85 19.41
C TRP A 122 -8.54 17.56 18.95
N GLU A 123 -8.93 17.32 17.72
CA GLU A 123 -10.11 17.91 17.10
C GLU A 123 -11.30 16.96 17.29
N ASP A 124 -12.32 17.44 17.99
CA ASP A 124 -13.56 16.69 18.18
C ASP A 124 -14.28 16.47 16.84
N GLY A 125 -14.67 15.24 16.57
CA GLY A 125 -15.32 14.88 15.30
C GLY A 125 -14.39 14.61 14.14
N ASN A 126 -13.06 14.72 14.32
CA ASN A 126 -12.11 14.29 13.29
C ASN A 126 -12.24 12.79 13.05
N THR A 127 -12.51 12.41 11.79
CA THR A 127 -12.72 11.00 11.42
C THR A 127 -11.46 10.29 10.94
N TYR A 128 -10.32 11.00 10.85
CA TYR A 128 -9.02 10.46 10.46
C TYR A 128 -8.08 10.25 11.64
N ILE A 129 -8.04 11.20 12.57
CA ILE A 129 -7.15 11.18 13.73
C ILE A 129 -8.02 11.28 14.98
N VAL A 130 -8.11 10.20 15.73
CA VAL A 130 -8.94 10.11 16.95
C VAL A 130 -8.07 9.82 18.13
N LYS A 131 -8.27 10.56 19.24
CA LYS A 131 -7.53 10.37 20.48
C LYS A 131 -7.74 8.93 21.00
N PRO A 132 -6.66 8.15 21.12
CA PRO A 132 -6.80 6.78 21.59
C PRO A 132 -7.05 6.76 23.11
N PRO A 133 -7.90 5.83 23.61
CA PRO A 133 -8.34 5.82 24.99
C PRO A 133 -7.22 5.59 26.01
N PHE A 134 -6.11 4.97 25.61
CA PHE A 134 -4.97 4.76 26.51
C PHE A 134 -4.23 6.04 26.88
N LEU A 135 -4.43 7.15 26.15
CA LEU A 135 -3.87 8.46 26.52
C LEU A 135 -4.69 9.16 27.61
N GLU A 136 -5.91 8.72 27.88
CA GLU A 136 -6.77 9.29 28.94
C GLU A 136 -6.51 8.63 30.29
N THR A 137 -6.12 7.38 30.28
CA THR A 137 -5.73 6.67 31.49
C THR A 137 -4.25 6.89 31.74
N ALA A 138 -3.90 7.51 32.86
CA ALA A 138 -2.51 7.56 33.31
C ALA A 138 -1.95 6.14 33.25
N ILE A 139 -0.90 5.92 32.46
CA ILE A 139 -0.22 4.64 32.34
C ILE A 139 0.34 4.33 33.72
N ARG A 140 -0.43 3.61 34.52
CA ARG A 140 0.08 3.05 35.78
C ARG A 140 1.04 1.95 35.36
N GLN A 141 2.30 2.13 35.68
CA GLN A 141 3.28 1.04 35.58
C GLN A 141 2.87 -0.04 36.61
N THR A 142 2.08 -0.99 36.17
CA THR A 142 1.84 -2.21 36.90
C THR A 142 3.00 -3.16 36.67
N PRO A 143 3.61 -3.73 37.70
CA PRO A 143 4.62 -4.78 37.51
C PRO A 143 4.06 -5.89 36.63
N MET A 144 4.92 -6.45 35.74
CA MET A 144 4.53 -7.65 34.99
C MET A 144 4.16 -8.77 35.96
N GLN A 145 3.02 -9.36 35.73
CA GLN A 145 2.50 -10.52 36.49
C GLN A 145 2.13 -11.61 35.49
N ASP A 146 2.14 -12.85 35.95
CA ASP A 146 1.63 -13.96 35.16
C ASP A 146 0.13 -13.77 34.88
N ILE A 147 -0.28 -14.17 33.67
CA ILE A 147 -1.68 -14.10 33.24
C ILE A 147 -2.34 -15.43 33.61
N GLU A 148 -3.21 -15.41 34.61
CA GLU A 148 -3.92 -16.59 35.06
C GLU A 148 -5.42 -16.52 34.67
N GLY A 149 -5.99 -17.65 34.27
CA GLY A 149 -7.42 -17.78 33.99
C GLY A 149 -7.92 -17.05 32.74
N ALA A 150 -7.03 -16.63 31.84
CA ALA A 150 -7.44 -15.97 30.60
C ALA A 150 -8.09 -16.97 29.63
N ALA A 151 -9.19 -16.54 28.98
CA ALA A 151 -9.82 -17.30 27.92
C ALA A 151 -9.06 -17.11 26.58
N ILE A 152 -8.96 -18.18 25.80
CA ILE A 152 -8.37 -18.12 24.45
C ILE A 152 -9.38 -17.44 23.53
N LEU A 153 -8.99 -16.36 22.89
CA LEU A 153 -9.81 -15.64 21.91
C LEU A 153 -9.82 -16.31 20.54
N ALA A 154 -8.66 -16.70 20.06
CA ALA A 154 -8.49 -17.34 18.76
C ALA A 154 -7.21 -18.19 18.74
N VAL A 155 -7.24 -19.27 17.97
CA VAL A 155 -6.07 -20.08 17.62
C VAL A 155 -5.87 -19.98 16.14
N LEU A 156 -4.76 -19.39 15.73
CA LEU A 156 -4.43 -19.14 14.33
C LEU A 156 -3.25 -20.04 13.93
N GLY A 157 -3.25 -20.50 12.69
CA GLY A 157 -2.17 -21.31 12.14
C GLY A 157 -0.86 -20.54 11.93
N ASP A 158 0.09 -21.19 11.28
CA ASP A 158 1.39 -20.61 10.96
C ASP A 158 1.30 -19.48 9.93
N ASN A 159 2.37 -18.68 9.86
CA ASN A 159 2.55 -17.58 8.90
C ASN A 159 1.52 -16.43 9.00
N VAL A 160 0.88 -16.25 10.13
CA VAL A 160 0.02 -15.11 10.39
C VAL A 160 0.88 -13.89 10.74
N THR A 161 0.63 -12.80 10.01
CA THR A 161 1.31 -11.51 10.20
C THR A 161 0.31 -10.44 10.61
N THR A 162 0.80 -9.25 10.95
CA THR A 162 -0.05 -8.09 11.23
C THR A 162 -0.97 -7.72 10.07
N ASP A 163 -0.57 -7.98 8.83
CA ASP A 163 -1.39 -7.73 7.63
C ASP A 163 -2.62 -8.65 7.52
N HIS A 164 -2.61 -9.78 8.22
CA HIS A 164 -3.78 -10.65 8.35
C HIS A 164 -4.76 -10.15 9.42
N ILE A 165 -4.23 -9.58 10.50
CA ILE A 165 -5.02 -9.14 11.65
C ILE A 165 -5.55 -7.72 11.44
N SER A 166 -4.66 -6.79 11.04
CA SER A 166 -5.01 -5.39 10.81
C SER A 166 -5.60 -5.19 9.43
N PRO A 167 -6.66 -4.38 9.29
CA PRO A 167 -7.26 -4.14 8.00
C PRO A 167 -6.38 -3.23 7.14
N GLY A 168 -6.33 -3.48 5.84
CA GLY A 168 -5.53 -2.68 4.90
C GLY A 168 -6.26 -2.29 3.62
N ALA A 169 -7.41 -2.88 3.35
CA ALA A 169 -8.20 -2.66 2.14
C ALA A 169 -9.03 -1.35 2.21
N ARG A 170 -9.78 -1.10 1.11
CA ARG A 170 -10.79 -0.04 1.08
C ARG A 170 -11.95 -0.38 2.03
N ILE A 171 -12.44 0.63 2.75
CA ILE A 171 -13.62 0.48 3.60
C ILE A 171 -14.85 0.39 2.70
N GLN A 172 -15.60 -0.71 2.84
CA GLN A 172 -16.79 -0.97 2.05
C GLN A 172 -18.03 -0.36 2.70
N ALA A 173 -18.95 0.14 1.90
CA ALA A 173 -20.29 0.48 2.36
C ALA A 173 -20.98 -0.77 2.94
N GLY A 174 -21.73 -0.59 4.02
CA GLY A 174 -22.40 -1.68 4.72
C GLY A 174 -21.49 -2.55 5.59
N SER A 175 -20.16 -2.38 5.55
CA SER A 175 -19.26 -2.98 6.55
C SER A 175 -19.42 -2.30 7.91
N VAL A 176 -18.98 -2.97 8.99
CA VAL A 176 -19.04 -2.40 10.34
C VAL A 176 -18.29 -1.06 10.42
N ALA A 177 -17.15 -0.94 9.76
CA ALA A 177 -16.39 0.30 9.69
C ALA A 177 -17.07 1.35 8.80
N GLY A 178 -17.66 0.93 7.68
CA GLY A 178 -18.40 1.83 6.78
C GLY A 178 -19.66 2.39 7.43
N ASN A 179 -20.42 1.56 8.12
CA ASN A 179 -21.60 2.00 8.87
C ASN A 179 -21.24 3.01 9.97
N TYR A 180 -20.16 2.75 10.71
CA TYR A 180 -19.63 3.70 11.70
C TYR A 180 -19.29 5.06 11.07
N LEU A 181 -18.63 5.09 9.92
CA LEU A 181 -18.31 6.34 9.23
C LEU A 181 -19.57 7.05 8.72
N ALA A 182 -20.55 6.30 8.21
CA ALA A 182 -21.84 6.86 7.75
C ALA A 182 -22.63 7.48 8.92
N GLU A 183 -22.63 6.87 10.10
CA GLU A 183 -23.23 7.41 11.31
C GLU A 183 -22.58 8.73 11.76
N LEU A 184 -21.28 8.92 11.45
CA LEU A 184 -20.57 10.18 11.67
C LEU A 184 -20.78 11.20 10.54
N GLY A 185 -21.61 10.89 9.55
CA GLY A 185 -21.94 11.78 8.45
C GLY A 185 -20.91 11.80 7.30
N VAL A 186 -19.96 10.86 7.28
CA VAL A 186 -19.00 10.75 6.18
C VAL A 186 -19.69 10.12 4.97
N ALA A 187 -19.58 10.76 3.81
CA ALA A 187 -20.13 10.21 2.58
C ALA A 187 -19.36 8.96 2.11
N GLU A 188 -20.05 7.99 1.50
CA GLU A 188 -19.44 6.73 1.04
C GLU A 188 -18.21 6.95 0.13
N ALA A 189 -18.28 7.96 -0.75
CA ALA A 189 -17.17 8.32 -1.64
C ALA A 189 -15.90 8.74 -0.87
N GLU A 190 -16.05 9.20 0.39
CA GLU A 190 -14.99 9.71 1.27
C GLU A 190 -14.52 8.67 2.29
N PHE A 191 -15.06 7.46 2.29
CA PHE A 191 -14.66 6.42 3.25
C PHE A 191 -13.17 6.12 3.18
N SER A 192 -12.56 6.22 1.99
CA SER A 192 -11.14 5.91 1.78
C SER A 192 -10.81 4.44 2.10
N GLY A 193 -9.62 4.16 2.59
CA GLY A 193 -9.20 2.85 3.06
C GLY A 193 -8.73 2.89 4.51
N PHE A 194 -8.61 1.73 5.11
CA PHE A 194 -8.11 1.59 6.48
C PHE A 194 -6.73 2.20 6.66
N LEU A 195 -5.87 2.14 5.64
CA LEU A 195 -4.52 2.71 5.72
C LEU A 195 -4.53 4.24 5.85
N GLN A 196 -5.47 4.93 5.21
CA GLN A 196 -5.63 6.37 5.32
C GLN A 196 -6.21 6.77 6.69
N ARG A 197 -7.01 5.90 7.29
CA ARG A 197 -7.66 6.13 8.59
C ARG A 197 -6.99 5.37 9.75
N ARG A 198 -5.73 4.95 9.57
CA ARG A 198 -5.01 4.14 10.57
C ARG A 198 -4.84 4.82 11.94
N ALA A 199 -4.94 6.14 11.99
CA ALA A 199 -4.93 6.91 13.24
C ALA A 199 -6.32 7.03 13.90
N ASN A 200 -7.35 6.41 13.33
CA ASN A 200 -8.68 6.28 13.94
C ASN A 200 -8.84 4.83 14.43
N HIS A 201 -8.60 4.63 15.73
CA HIS A 201 -8.68 3.30 16.35
C HIS A 201 -10.08 2.69 16.27
N GLU A 202 -11.13 3.51 16.28
CA GLU A 202 -12.52 3.06 16.14
C GLU A 202 -12.78 2.42 14.77
N VAL A 203 -12.25 3.03 13.71
CA VAL A 203 -12.30 2.45 12.36
C VAL A 203 -11.46 1.18 12.28
N MET A 204 -10.23 1.22 12.79
CA MET A 204 -9.31 0.10 12.71
C MET A 204 -9.83 -1.14 13.45
N MET A 205 -10.36 -0.99 14.66
CA MET A 205 -10.93 -2.10 15.42
C MET A 205 -12.11 -2.77 14.71
N ARG A 206 -12.91 -1.99 13.98
CA ARG A 206 -14.06 -2.49 13.22
C ARG A 206 -13.67 -3.26 11.94
N GLY A 207 -12.40 -3.23 11.58
CA GLY A 207 -11.85 -3.97 10.45
C GLY A 207 -10.87 -5.09 10.84
N CYS A 208 -10.53 -5.22 12.12
CA CYS A 208 -9.63 -6.28 12.57
C CYS A 208 -10.22 -7.66 12.23
N PHE A 209 -9.33 -8.60 11.84
CA PHE A 209 -9.68 -9.97 11.49
C PHE A 209 -10.65 -10.12 10.29
N ASN A 210 -10.78 -9.10 9.45
CA ASN A 210 -11.63 -9.17 8.27
C ASN A 210 -10.93 -9.80 7.03
N ASN A 211 -9.68 -10.22 7.17
CA ASN A 211 -8.95 -10.88 6.08
C ASN A 211 -9.55 -12.28 5.84
N PRO A 212 -10.02 -12.59 4.61
CA PRO A 212 -10.67 -13.86 4.31
C PRO A 212 -9.72 -15.08 4.39
N HIS A 213 -8.42 -14.87 4.43
CA HIS A 213 -7.42 -15.93 4.57
C HIS A 213 -7.12 -16.31 6.02
N ILE A 214 -7.56 -15.53 6.99
CA ILE A 214 -7.47 -15.92 8.40
C ILE A 214 -8.48 -17.01 8.71
N GLN A 215 -8.00 -18.05 9.39
CA GLN A 215 -8.84 -19.13 9.90
C GLN A 215 -8.60 -19.29 11.40
N ASN A 216 -9.68 -19.34 12.16
CA ASN A 216 -9.62 -19.65 13.58
C ASN A 216 -9.86 -21.17 13.78
N GLU A 217 -8.83 -21.88 14.23
CA GLU A 217 -8.88 -23.33 14.43
C GLU A 217 -9.88 -23.77 15.50
N MET A 218 -10.34 -22.84 16.35
CA MET A 218 -11.35 -23.09 17.36
C MET A 218 -12.78 -23.13 16.78
N THR A 219 -12.99 -22.70 15.55
CA THR A 219 -14.30 -22.71 14.91
C THR A 219 -14.48 -23.96 14.06
N PRO A 220 -15.65 -24.67 14.17
CA PRO A 220 -15.87 -25.93 13.47
C PRO A 220 -15.74 -25.82 11.94
N ASP A 221 -16.15 -24.69 11.38
CA ASP A 221 -16.19 -24.46 9.95
C ASP A 221 -14.92 -23.78 9.41
N ARG A 222 -13.97 -23.41 10.26
CA ARG A 222 -12.70 -22.75 9.92
C ARG A 222 -12.86 -21.51 9.02
N ARG A 223 -13.93 -20.78 9.17
CA ARG A 223 -14.25 -19.57 8.40
C ARG A 223 -14.51 -18.38 9.31
#